data_35b81ad947bc857d84b2f0b7b6b71381
#
_entry.id   35b81ad947bc857d84b2f0b7b6b71381
#
_cell.length_a   1.000
_cell.length_b   1.000
_cell.length_c   1.000
_cell.angle_alpha   90.00
_cell.angle_beta   90.00
_cell.angle_gamma   90.00
#
_symmetry.space_group_name_H-M   'P 1'
#
loop_
_entity.id
_entity.type
_entity.pdbx_description
1 polymer ?
#
loop_
_entity_poly.entity_id
_entity_poly.type
_entity_poly.pdbx_seq_one_letter_code
_entity_poly.pdbx_strand_id
1 'polypeptide(L)'
;MFDIVIKNGTIVEPKTMVQTVASLGLANGKIESITREPIEGKETIDARGKIVCPGFVDIHSHLSLSLYPAWVAAKQGITTCLTGNCGLNSSYPVGEFLESIEKQGYPINMGTLVGHSWKLRELVGLKDPHKEATAEQIKEMVVLAEEGLSEGAFGISFGLEYAPGAKEEEILPLFELVAKYDKLATVHIRTDALDFAFGLREAIHLMEQTGAKLQVSHLAYQFGVHPEVTEMALVMIRNAYEKHYPILCDSGIYEAFATYIQSPVFEEGWHKRYGCELSDLMISSGKYTGKRCTPEIYQEVRSNPEEAETIGTAFVGVIPDLAKAIKPEFTIISTDGGLVDKPGSGHPQDAGTYPKVFQKLVREEGVLSMMEAVQKSSWIPAQRLGLKDKGHLSEGADGDVVVFDSRLIRDEAGYVGIGIPDASPTGIEAVIVNGVVIVRQGRIREESLPGKTLRQANRKWTL
;
A
#
# COMPACT_ATOMS: atom_id res chain seq x y z
N MET A 1 27.70 20.82 -12.02
CA MET A 1 27.45 20.93 -10.57
C MET A 1 26.05 20.35 -10.33
N PHE A 2 25.95 19.37 -9.46
CA PHE A 2 24.67 18.71 -9.13
C PHE A 2 23.77 19.65 -8.31
N ASP A 3 22.46 19.41 -8.34
CA ASP A 3 21.52 20.10 -7.45
C ASP A 3 21.64 19.56 -6.02
N ILE A 4 21.70 18.23 -5.89
CA ILE A 4 21.92 17.54 -4.60
C ILE A 4 23.06 16.53 -4.75
N VAL A 5 23.91 16.45 -3.75
CA VAL A 5 24.90 15.37 -3.61
C VAL A 5 24.73 14.66 -2.28
N ILE A 6 24.57 13.34 -2.33
CA ILE A 6 24.57 12.47 -1.17
C ILE A 6 25.94 11.81 -1.07
N LYS A 7 26.75 12.19 -0.08
CA LYS A 7 28.16 11.79 0.02
C LYS A 7 28.37 10.58 0.93
N ASN A 8 29.27 9.68 0.49
CA ASN A 8 29.85 8.61 1.31
C ASN A 8 28.84 7.62 1.90
N GLY A 9 27.69 7.44 1.27
CA GLY A 9 26.67 6.52 1.74
C GLY A 9 26.90 5.08 1.27
N THR A 10 26.34 4.11 1.98
CA THR A 10 26.23 2.75 1.48
C THR A 10 25.05 2.71 0.51
N ILE A 11 25.34 2.76 -0.77
CA ILE A 11 24.35 2.64 -1.85
C ILE A 11 23.84 1.21 -1.90
N VAL A 12 22.51 1.03 -1.82
CA VAL A 12 21.84 -0.24 -2.04
C VAL A 12 21.01 -0.12 -3.31
N GLU A 13 21.50 -0.71 -4.40
CA GLU A 13 20.89 -0.67 -5.73
C GLU A 13 20.20 -2.01 -6.05
N PRO A 14 18.87 -2.08 -5.92
CA PRO A 14 18.14 -3.34 -5.99
C PRO A 14 18.02 -3.92 -7.41
N LYS A 15 18.07 -3.09 -8.46
CA LYS A 15 17.99 -3.54 -9.86
C LYS A 15 19.20 -4.34 -10.29
N THR A 16 20.39 -3.93 -9.86
CA THR A 16 21.66 -4.58 -10.20
C THR A 16 22.23 -5.41 -9.07
N MET A 17 21.55 -5.47 -7.91
CA MET A 17 21.98 -6.19 -6.70
C MET A 17 23.33 -5.71 -6.16
N VAL A 18 23.65 -4.44 -6.37
CA VAL A 18 24.92 -3.86 -5.94
C VAL A 18 24.77 -3.14 -4.60
N GLN A 19 25.70 -3.43 -3.68
CA GLN A 19 25.85 -2.68 -2.45
C GLN A 19 27.30 -2.17 -2.36
N THR A 20 27.49 -0.85 -2.30
CA THR A 20 28.83 -0.24 -2.30
C THR A 20 28.82 1.11 -1.60
N VAL A 21 29.98 1.52 -1.06
CA VAL A 21 30.13 2.89 -0.55
C VAL A 21 30.48 3.83 -1.69
N ALA A 22 29.61 4.81 -1.94
CA ALA A 22 29.79 5.79 -3.01
C ALA A 22 29.05 7.10 -2.68
N SER A 23 29.21 8.09 -3.54
CA SER A 23 28.43 9.33 -3.56
C SER A 23 27.45 9.29 -4.73
N LEU A 24 26.27 9.88 -4.54
CA LEU A 24 25.21 9.96 -5.54
C LEU A 24 24.93 11.42 -5.84
N GLY A 25 24.94 11.79 -7.13
CA GLY A 25 24.65 13.12 -7.63
C GLY A 25 23.30 13.17 -8.34
N LEU A 26 22.46 14.13 -7.95
CA LEU A 26 21.16 14.40 -8.57
C LEU A 26 21.18 15.75 -9.28
N ALA A 27 20.63 15.81 -10.48
CA ALA A 27 20.38 17.04 -11.21
C ALA A 27 19.11 16.92 -12.05
N ASN A 28 18.38 18.02 -12.20
CA ASN A 28 17.14 18.08 -13.00
C ASN A 28 16.10 17.02 -12.61
N GLY A 29 16.03 16.68 -11.33
CA GLY A 29 15.09 15.68 -10.82
C GLY A 29 15.47 14.22 -11.09
N LYS A 30 16.67 13.97 -11.64
CA LYS A 30 17.16 12.64 -12.01
C LYS A 30 18.45 12.28 -11.27
N ILE A 31 18.72 10.98 -11.19
CA ILE A 31 20.03 10.46 -10.78
C ILE A 31 20.97 10.56 -11.97
N GLU A 32 22.04 11.34 -11.82
CA GLU A 32 22.99 11.63 -12.89
C GLU A 32 24.31 10.87 -12.71
N SER A 33 24.66 10.50 -11.47
CA SER A 33 25.93 9.83 -11.21
C SER A 33 25.94 9.07 -9.90
N ILE A 34 26.57 7.89 -9.91
CA ILE A 34 27.03 7.17 -8.71
C ILE A 34 28.54 6.98 -8.85
N THR A 35 29.32 7.57 -7.94
CA THR A 35 30.78 7.57 -8.06
C THR A 35 31.50 7.55 -6.72
N ARG A 36 32.71 7.03 -6.71
CA ARG A 36 33.65 7.13 -5.57
C ARG A 36 34.50 8.38 -5.60
N GLU A 37 34.53 9.05 -6.75
CA GLU A 37 35.26 10.33 -6.91
C GLU A 37 34.50 11.45 -6.16
N PRO A 38 35.24 12.46 -5.66
CA PRO A 38 34.62 13.62 -5.06
C PRO A 38 33.74 14.37 -6.05
N ILE A 39 32.49 14.62 -5.64
CA ILE A 39 31.52 15.41 -6.41
C ILE A 39 30.94 16.53 -5.54
N GLU A 40 30.50 17.62 -6.20
CA GLU A 40 29.94 18.80 -5.52
C GLU A 40 28.55 19.14 -6.04
N GLY A 41 27.71 19.63 -5.16
CA GLY A 41 26.32 20.05 -5.44
C GLY A 41 25.95 21.30 -4.66
N LYS A 42 24.84 21.90 -5.05
CA LYS A 42 24.24 23.05 -4.35
C LYS A 42 23.82 22.71 -2.92
N GLU A 43 23.21 21.52 -2.74
CA GLU A 43 22.88 20.94 -1.43
C GLU A 43 23.68 19.64 -1.22
N THR A 44 24.20 19.44 -0.01
CA THR A 44 24.97 18.23 0.32
C THR A 44 24.37 17.52 1.53
N ILE A 45 24.26 16.20 1.41
CA ILE A 45 23.81 15.28 2.45
C ILE A 45 24.99 14.35 2.80
N ASP A 46 25.53 14.42 4.01
CA ASP A 46 26.53 13.45 4.47
C ASP A 46 25.82 12.15 4.91
N ALA A 47 25.98 11.10 4.13
CA ALA A 47 25.41 9.78 4.36
C ALA A 47 26.44 8.78 4.91
N ARG A 48 27.55 9.23 5.47
CA ARG A 48 28.59 8.36 6.02
C ARG A 48 28.02 7.44 7.09
N GLY A 49 28.17 6.12 6.88
CA GLY A 49 27.62 5.09 7.76
C GLY A 49 26.11 4.91 7.65
N LYS A 50 25.45 5.53 6.67
CA LYS A 50 24.02 5.41 6.39
C LYS A 50 23.76 4.65 5.10
N ILE A 51 22.57 4.12 4.98
CA ILE A 51 22.03 3.50 3.77
C ILE A 51 21.49 4.60 2.86
N VAL A 52 21.74 4.46 1.58
CA VAL A 52 21.14 5.24 0.49
C VAL A 52 20.48 4.27 -0.46
N CYS A 53 19.17 4.31 -0.57
CA CYS A 53 18.39 3.41 -1.40
C CYS A 53 17.33 4.18 -2.19
N PRO A 54 16.69 3.55 -3.20
CA PRO A 54 15.56 4.17 -3.88
C PRO A 54 14.43 4.48 -2.89
N GLY A 55 13.67 5.51 -3.19
CA GLY A 55 12.45 5.84 -2.47
C GLY A 55 11.46 4.66 -2.44
N PHE A 56 10.75 4.50 -1.34
CA PHE A 56 9.80 3.41 -1.19
C PHE A 56 8.57 3.63 -2.07
N VAL A 57 8.09 2.55 -2.68
CA VAL A 57 6.92 2.51 -3.55
C VAL A 57 5.84 1.71 -2.85
N ASP A 58 4.86 2.40 -2.32
CA ASP A 58 3.72 1.78 -1.63
C ASP A 58 2.63 1.42 -2.64
N ILE A 59 2.45 0.12 -2.86
CA ILE A 59 1.49 -0.39 -3.84
C ILE A 59 0.06 -0.50 -3.28
N HIS A 60 -0.10 -0.33 -1.97
CA HIS A 60 -1.39 -0.46 -1.30
C HIS A 60 -1.59 0.68 -0.30
N SER A 61 -2.37 1.68 -0.70
CA SER A 61 -2.73 2.81 0.16
C SER A 61 -4.15 3.31 -0.11
N HIS A 62 -4.65 4.12 0.83
CA HIS A 62 -5.94 4.82 0.78
C HIS A 62 -5.77 6.33 0.85
N LEU A 63 -4.58 6.83 0.46
CA LEU A 63 -4.29 8.27 0.42
C LEU A 63 -5.28 8.98 -0.52
N SER A 64 -5.66 10.19 -0.15
CA SER A 64 -6.60 11.04 -0.88
C SER A 64 -5.95 12.38 -1.26
N LEU A 65 -6.76 13.39 -1.52
CA LEU A 65 -6.29 14.77 -1.76
C LEU A 65 -5.70 15.44 -0.51
N SER A 66 -5.92 14.88 0.69
CA SER A 66 -5.39 15.43 1.93
C SER A 66 -3.87 15.38 1.96
N LEU A 67 -3.23 16.51 2.28
CA LEU A 67 -1.77 16.57 2.38
C LEU A 67 -1.23 15.95 3.67
N TYR A 68 -2.03 15.97 4.76
CA TYR A 68 -1.56 15.51 6.05
C TYR A 68 -1.13 14.03 6.04
N PRO A 69 -1.98 13.07 5.62
CA PRO A 69 -1.57 11.67 5.54
C PRO A 69 -0.42 11.44 4.54
N ALA A 70 -0.35 12.23 3.47
CA ALA A 70 0.76 12.15 2.51
C ALA A 70 2.11 12.56 3.14
N TRP A 71 2.11 13.57 4.01
CA TRP A 71 3.29 13.94 4.78
C TRP A 71 3.68 12.89 5.82
N VAL A 72 2.69 12.25 6.44
CA VAL A 72 2.94 11.12 7.35
C VAL A 72 3.62 9.97 6.59
N ALA A 73 3.08 9.61 5.42
CA ALA A 73 3.67 8.60 4.54
C ALA A 73 5.10 8.98 4.09
N ALA A 74 5.33 10.23 3.70
CA ALA A 74 6.65 10.71 3.28
C ALA A 74 7.71 10.58 4.38
N LYS A 75 7.36 10.81 5.65
CA LYS A 75 8.30 10.71 6.78
C LYS A 75 8.86 9.30 6.98
N GLN A 76 8.14 8.24 6.57
CA GLN A 76 8.65 6.88 6.64
C GLN A 76 9.44 6.43 5.39
N GLY A 77 9.63 7.33 4.41
CA GLY A 77 10.44 7.07 3.21
C GLY A 77 9.64 6.77 1.94
N ILE A 78 8.31 6.86 1.98
CA ILE A 78 7.48 6.68 0.79
C ILE A 78 7.67 7.89 -0.13
N THR A 79 8.01 7.62 -1.39
CA THR A 79 8.14 8.63 -2.45
C THR A 79 7.11 8.47 -3.56
N THR A 80 6.47 7.29 -3.59
CA THR A 80 5.46 6.93 -4.58
C THR A 80 4.41 6.05 -3.94
N CYS A 81 3.12 6.32 -4.20
CA CYS A 81 2.03 5.49 -3.73
C CYS A 81 1.02 5.18 -4.84
N LEU A 82 0.35 4.03 -4.71
CA LEU A 82 -0.83 3.64 -5.46
C LEU A 82 -2.03 3.65 -4.52
N THR A 83 -3.00 4.52 -4.78
CA THR A 83 -4.22 4.63 -3.97
C THR A 83 -5.44 4.00 -4.64
N GLY A 84 -6.56 3.95 -3.93
CA GLY A 84 -7.81 3.39 -4.44
C GLY A 84 -7.92 1.88 -4.29
N ASN A 85 -7.19 1.28 -3.36
CA ASN A 85 -7.23 -0.15 -3.06
C ASN A 85 -8.55 -0.58 -2.39
N CYS A 86 -8.76 -1.89 -2.22
CA CYS A 86 -9.92 -2.53 -1.56
C CYS A 86 -11.29 -2.12 -2.13
N GLY A 87 -11.34 -1.72 -3.40
CA GLY A 87 -12.58 -1.23 -4.02
C GLY A 87 -13.03 0.13 -3.51
N LEU A 88 -12.29 0.72 -2.57
CA LEU A 88 -12.57 2.01 -1.97
C LEU A 88 -11.90 3.10 -2.82
N ASN A 89 -12.70 3.91 -3.52
CA ASN A 89 -12.14 4.95 -4.37
C ASN A 89 -12.88 6.28 -4.21
N SER A 90 -12.26 7.21 -3.46
CA SER A 90 -12.63 8.64 -3.44
C SER A 90 -12.15 9.37 -4.72
N SER A 91 -11.41 8.70 -5.60
CA SER A 91 -10.70 9.24 -6.75
C SER A 91 -11.36 8.94 -8.10
N TYR A 92 -12.69 9.00 -8.17
CA TYR A 92 -13.43 8.86 -9.43
C TYR A 92 -14.28 10.13 -9.68
N PRO A 93 -14.30 10.70 -10.88
CA PRO A 93 -13.54 10.32 -12.09
C PRO A 93 -12.02 10.38 -11.91
N VAL A 94 -11.30 9.40 -12.47
CA VAL A 94 -9.84 9.24 -12.28
C VAL A 94 -9.09 10.46 -12.81
N GLY A 95 -9.49 10.97 -13.99
CA GLY A 95 -8.87 12.15 -14.60
C GLY A 95 -8.96 13.39 -13.71
N GLU A 96 -10.14 13.71 -13.20
CA GLU A 96 -10.37 14.86 -12.31
C GLU A 96 -9.59 14.74 -11.00
N PHE A 97 -9.51 13.55 -10.44
CA PHE A 97 -8.71 13.31 -9.24
C PHE A 97 -7.23 13.60 -9.48
N LEU A 98 -6.66 13.04 -10.55
CA LEU A 98 -5.25 13.24 -10.88
C LEU A 98 -4.95 14.72 -11.21
N GLU A 99 -5.84 15.41 -11.94
CA GLU A 99 -5.74 16.84 -12.20
C GLU A 99 -5.80 17.67 -10.92
N SER A 100 -6.62 17.28 -9.95
CA SER A 100 -6.70 17.95 -8.64
C SER A 100 -5.38 17.85 -7.87
N ILE A 101 -4.73 16.65 -7.90
CA ILE A 101 -3.38 16.45 -7.34
C ILE A 101 -2.35 17.37 -8.04
N GLU A 102 -2.36 17.42 -9.37
CA GLU A 102 -1.45 18.26 -10.16
C GLU A 102 -1.62 19.74 -9.84
N LYS A 103 -2.86 20.19 -9.74
CA LYS A 103 -3.20 21.61 -9.46
C LYS A 103 -2.85 22.02 -8.03
N GLN A 104 -3.09 21.14 -7.06
CA GLN A 104 -2.80 21.41 -5.65
C GLN A 104 -1.29 21.32 -5.36
N GLY A 105 -0.57 20.43 -6.06
CA GLY A 105 0.72 19.90 -5.67
C GLY A 105 0.59 18.81 -4.59
N TYR A 106 1.57 17.91 -4.55
CA TYR A 106 1.57 16.80 -3.60
C TYR A 106 3.01 16.46 -3.17
N PRO A 107 3.25 15.98 -1.94
CA PRO A 107 4.62 15.73 -1.49
C PRO A 107 5.27 14.52 -2.16
N ILE A 108 4.49 13.50 -2.51
CA ILE A 108 4.96 12.23 -3.08
C ILE A 108 4.27 11.95 -4.42
N ASN A 109 4.83 11.07 -5.24
CA ASN A 109 4.20 10.66 -6.49
C ASN A 109 2.96 9.80 -6.20
N MET A 110 1.89 9.99 -6.99
CA MET A 110 0.63 9.27 -6.78
C MET A 110 0.07 8.71 -8.07
N GLY A 111 -0.25 7.41 -8.07
CA GLY A 111 -1.13 6.75 -9.02
C GLY A 111 -2.42 6.28 -8.35
N THR A 112 -3.42 5.88 -9.14
CA THR A 112 -4.69 5.39 -8.60
C THR A 112 -5.22 4.17 -9.34
N LEU A 113 -6.18 3.48 -8.71
CA LEU A 113 -6.97 2.37 -9.24
C LEU A 113 -8.43 2.82 -9.42
N VAL A 114 -9.19 2.08 -10.20
CA VAL A 114 -10.66 2.17 -10.20
C VAL A 114 -11.21 1.25 -9.13
N GLY A 115 -11.98 1.77 -8.19
CA GLY A 115 -12.55 0.98 -7.08
C GLY A 115 -13.88 0.33 -7.46
N HIS A 116 -13.95 -1.01 -7.41
CA HIS A 116 -15.17 -1.76 -7.73
C HIS A 116 -16.18 -1.73 -6.58
N SER A 117 -15.82 -2.29 -5.43
CA SER A 117 -16.78 -2.74 -4.40
C SER A 117 -17.53 -1.63 -3.68
N TRP A 118 -16.96 -0.42 -3.66
CA TRP A 118 -17.61 0.77 -3.14
C TRP A 118 -18.02 1.72 -4.28
N LYS A 119 -17.04 2.17 -5.09
CA LYS A 119 -17.27 3.28 -6.02
C LYS A 119 -18.09 2.89 -7.26
N LEU A 120 -17.71 1.86 -8.01
CA LEU A 120 -18.49 1.47 -9.19
C LEU A 120 -19.89 1.01 -8.82
N ARG A 121 -20.02 0.23 -7.72
CA ARG A 121 -21.33 -0.19 -7.22
C ARG A 121 -22.20 0.99 -6.79
N GLU A 122 -21.61 2.00 -6.10
CA GLU A 122 -22.31 3.24 -5.75
C GLU A 122 -22.81 4.00 -7.00
N LEU A 123 -21.95 4.16 -8.01
CA LEU A 123 -22.27 4.90 -9.24
C LEU A 123 -23.44 4.30 -10.02
N VAL A 124 -23.57 2.97 -10.02
CA VAL A 124 -24.70 2.28 -10.65
C VAL A 124 -25.91 2.13 -9.70
N GLY A 125 -25.90 2.83 -8.56
CA GLY A 125 -27.01 2.85 -7.60
C GLY A 125 -27.09 1.62 -6.67
N LEU A 126 -26.06 0.79 -6.61
CA LEU A 126 -26.02 -0.43 -5.80
C LEU A 126 -25.34 -0.16 -4.45
N LYS A 127 -26.06 0.45 -3.52
CA LYS A 127 -25.53 0.87 -2.21
C LYS A 127 -25.52 -0.23 -1.15
N ASP A 128 -26.40 -1.23 -1.27
CA ASP A 128 -26.44 -2.36 -0.35
C ASP A 128 -25.36 -3.37 -0.75
N PRO A 129 -24.37 -3.67 0.13
CA PRO A 129 -23.25 -4.55 -0.22
C PRO A 129 -23.68 -6.01 -0.45
N HIS A 130 -24.84 -6.42 0.07
CA HIS A 130 -25.36 -7.79 -0.06
C HIS A 130 -26.19 -8.01 -1.33
N LYS A 131 -26.56 -6.94 -2.05
CA LYS A 131 -27.33 -7.09 -3.28
C LYS A 131 -26.47 -7.50 -4.45
N GLU A 132 -27.03 -8.38 -5.29
CA GLU A 132 -26.46 -8.74 -6.58
C GLU A 132 -26.73 -7.61 -7.60
N ALA A 133 -25.79 -7.38 -8.52
CA ALA A 133 -25.95 -6.45 -9.61
C ALA A 133 -26.83 -7.04 -10.72
N THR A 134 -27.66 -6.20 -11.34
CA THR A 134 -28.37 -6.59 -12.59
C THR A 134 -27.41 -6.58 -13.78
N ALA A 135 -27.82 -7.26 -14.87
CA ALA A 135 -27.03 -7.26 -16.09
C ALA A 135 -26.76 -5.85 -16.67
N GLU A 136 -27.72 -4.92 -16.50
CA GLU A 136 -27.58 -3.53 -16.90
C GLU A 136 -26.56 -2.80 -16.04
N GLN A 137 -26.61 -2.97 -14.72
CA GLN A 137 -25.62 -2.39 -13.79
C GLN A 137 -24.21 -2.92 -14.06
N ILE A 138 -24.06 -4.21 -14.35
CA ILE A 138 -22.76 -4.82 -14.73
C ILE A 138 -22.21 -4.17 -15.99
N LYS A 139 -23.03 -4.01 -17.03
CA LYS A 139 -22.62 -3.33 -18.27
C LYS A 139 -22.16 -1.89 -18.02
N GLU A 140 -22.90 -1.16 -17.19
CA GLU A 140 -22.57 0.21 -16.83
C GLU A 140 -21.27 0.27 -16.03
N MET A 141 -21.05 -0.65 -15.05
CA MET A 141 -19.78 -0.74 -14.31
C MET A 141 -18.58 -0.99 -15.23
N VAL A 142 -18.73 -1.85 -16.24
CA VAL A 142 -17.67 -2.13 -17.24
C VAL A 142 -17.32 -0.86 -18.03
N VAL A 143 -18.32 -0.07 -18.45
CA VAL A 143 -18.09 1.20 -19.17
C VAL A 143 -17.36 2.19 -18.28
N LEU A 144 -17.84 2.41 -17.06
CA LEU A 144 -17.19 3.31 -16.09
C LEU A 144 -15.77 2.87 -15.74
N ALA A 145 -15.55 1.57 -15.58
CA ALA A 145 -14.21 1.04 -15.33
C ALA A 145 -13.27 1.29 -16.53
N GLU A 146 -13.74 1.07 -17.76
CA GLU A 146 -12.94 1.31 -18.97
C GLU A 146 -12.60 2.79 -19.15
N GLU A 147 -13.51 3.71 -18.80
CA GLU A 147 -13.25 5.16 -18.74
C GLU A 147 -12.12 5.47 -17.76
N GLY A 148 -12.21 5.02 -16.50
CA GLY A 148 -11.18 5.27 -15.51
C GLY A 148 -9.81 4.68 -15.87
N LEU A 149 -9.80 3.48 -16.51
CA LEU A 149 -8.56 2.90 -17.04
C LEU A 149 -7.98 3.76 -18.18
N SER A 150 -8.82 4.34 -19.02
CA SER A 150 -8.41 5.23 -20.12
C SER A 150 -7.85 6.55 -19.64
N GLU A 151 -8.34 7.07 -18.52
CA GLU A 151 -7.86 8.28 -17.85
C GLU A 151 -6.53 8.09 -17.13
N GLY A 152 -6.03 6.86 -17.03
CA GLY A 152 -4.69 6.56 -16.56
C GLY A 152 -4.60 5.72 -15.28
N ALA A 153 -5.70 5.14 -14.79
CA ALA A 153 -5.65 4.23 -13.65
C ALA A 153 -4.76 3.00 -13.92
N PHE A 154 -4.11 2.50 -12.88
CA PHE A 154 -3.20 1.36 -12.94
C PHE A 154 -3.92 0.01 -12.99
N GLY A 155 -5.22 -0.01 -12.75
CA GLY A 155 -6.01 -1.22 -12.73
C GLY A 155 -7.35 -1.01 -12.04
N ILE A 156 -7.97 -2.11 -11.64
CA ILE A 156 -9.22 -2.13 -10.89
C ILE A 156 -8.96 -2.80 -9.54
N SER A 157 -9.46 -2.21 -8.47
CA SER A 157 -9.39 -2.78 -7.12
C SER A 157 -10.72 -3.37 -6.71
N PHE A 158 -10.67 -4.52 -6.08
CA PHE A 158 -11.79 -5.27 -5.57
C PHE A 158 -11.66 -5.43 -4.05
N GLY A 159 -12.69 -5.08 -3.31
CA GLY A 159 -12.82 -5.38 -1.89
C GLY A 159 -14.01 -6.33 -1.71
N LEU A 160 -13.79 -7.61 -2.01
CA LEU A 160 -14.90 -8.57 -2.13
C LEU A 160 -15.57 -8.88 -0.80
N GLU A 161 -14.86 -8.77 0.33
CA GLU A 161 -15.44 -8.87 1.66
C GLU A 161 -16.37 -7.68 1.97
N TYR A 162 -16.10 -6.50 1.38
CA TYR A 162 -16.98 -5.32 1.49
C TYR A 162 -18.21 -5.37 0.57
N ALA A 163 -18.24 -6.29 -0.39
CA ALA A 163 -19.35 -6.46 -1.32
C ALA A 163 -19.72 -7.94 -1.47
N PRO A 164 -20.20 -8.59 -0.39
CA PRO A 164 -20.50 -10.04 -0.40
C PRO A 164 -21.56 -10.43 -1.45
N GLY A 165 -22.42 -9.50 -1.88
CA GLY A 165 -23.39 -9.69 -2.96
C GLY A 165 -22.80 -9.70 -4.37
N ALA A 166 -21.53 -9.28 -4.56
CA ALA A 166 -20.89 -9.30 -5.88
C ALA A 166 -20.64 -10.77 -6.31
N LYS A 167 -21.20 -11.18 -7.43
CA LYS A 167 -21.08 -12.52 -8.00
C LYS A 167 -20.01 -12.53 -9.11
N GLU A 168 -19.65 -13.74 -9.57
CA GLU A 168 -18.67 -13.93 -10.64
C GLU A 168 -19.10 -13.21 -11.91
N GLU A 169 -20.38 -13.18 -12.25
CA GLU A 169 -20.95 -12.49 -13.40
C GLU A 169 -20.71 -10.97 -13.37
N GLU A 170 -20.56 -10.39 -12.18
CA GLU A 170 -20.22 -8.98 -11.97
C GLU A 170 -18.70 -8.75 -12.05
N ILE A 171 -17.90 -9.67 -11.51
CA ILE A 171 -16.45 -9.50 -11.33
C ILE A 171 -15.67 -9.91 -12.56
N LEU A 172 -16.04 -11.01 -13.21
CA LEU A 172 -15.31 -11.58 -14.35
C LEU A 172 -15.13 -10.60 -15.53
N PRO A 173 -16.15 -9.85 -15.99
CA PRO A 173 -15.97 -8.86 -17.06
C PRO A 173 -14.97 -7.75 -16.72
N LEU A 174 -14.85 -7.38 -15.45
CA LEU A 174 -13.88 -6.39 -15.00
C LEU A 174 -12.46 -6.97 -14.95
N PHE A 175 -12.29 -8.26 -14.62
CA PHE A 175 -11.00 -8.95 -14.74
C PHE A 175 -10.57 -9.11 -16.20
N GLU A 176 -11.51 -9.42 -17.10
CA GLU A 176 -11.25 -9.44 -18.55
C GLU A 176 -10.79 -8.08 -19.06
N LEU A 177 -11.40 -6.99 -18.57
CA LEU A 177 -11.02 -5.63 -18.90
C LEU A 177 -9.60 -5.30 -18.44
N VAL A 178 -9.24 -5.68 -17.20
CA VAL A 178 -7.88 -5.53 -16.64
C VAL A 178 -6.86 -6.29 -17.50
N ALA A 179 -7.15 -7.53 -17.87
CA ALA A 179 -6.31 -8.35 -18.75
C ALA A 179 -6.14 -7.74 -20.13
N LYS A 180 -7.24 -7.29 -20.76
CA LYS A 180 -7.26 -6.60 -22.06
C LYS A 180 -6.27 -5.43 -22.14
N TYR A 181 -6.10 -4.69 -21.06
CA TYR A 181 -5.23 -3.50 -21.00
C TYR A 181 -3.88 -3.73 -20.32
N ASP A 182 -3.55 -4.97 -19.97
CA ASP A 182 -2.31 -5.35 -19.26
C ASP A 182 -2.11 -4.60 -17.93
N LYS A 183 -3.19 -4.42 -17.17
CA LYS A 183 -3.23 -3.67 -15.90
C LYS A 183 -3.38 -4.60 -14.69
N LEU A 184 -3.53 -4.04 -13.49
CA LEU A 184 -3.64 -4.80 -12.24
C LEU A 184 -5.10 -5.06 -11.83
N ALA A 185 -5.38 -6.27 -11.35
CA ALA A 185 -6.49 -6.56 -10.46
C ALA A 185 -5.93 -6.67 -9.03
N THR A 186 -6.19 -5.69 -8.17
CA THR A 186 -5.85 -5.78 -6.76
C THR A 186 -7.05 -6.27 -5.98
N VAL A 187 -6.90 -7.26 -5.11
CA VAL A 187 -8.03 -7.96 -4.48
C VAL A 187 -7.84 -8.11 -2.99
N HIS A 188 -8.65 -7.37 -2.22
CA HIS A 188 -9.04 -7.78 -0.88
C HIS A 188 -10.03 -8.92 -1.07
N ILE A 189 -9.64 -10.13 -0.70
CA ILE A 189 -10.41 -11.35 -0.97
C ILE A 189 -11.76 -11.37 -0.25
N ARG A 190 -12.65 -12.26 -0.67
CA ARG A 190 -14.04 -12.30 -0.18
C ARG A 190 -14.17 -12.74 1.26
N THR A 191 -13.29 -13.61 1.72
CA THR A 191 -13.34 -14.22 3.05
C THR A 191 -11.95 -14.36 3.62
N ASP A 192 -11.82 -14.01 4.89
CA ASP A 192 -10.57 -14.02 5.64
C ASP A 192 -10.53 -15.12 6.71
N ALA A 193 -9.40 -15.28 7.36
CA ALA A 193 -9.14 -16.18 8.48
C ALA A 193 -9.55 -17.63 8.16
N LEU A 194 -10.40 -18.29 8.90
CA LEU A 194 -10.74 -19.70 8.67
C LEU A 194 -11.30 -20.00 7.27
N ASP A 195 -11.94 -19.01 6.63
CA ASP A 195 -12.51 -19.13 5.29
C ASP A 195 -11.59 -18.58 4.17
N PHE A 196 -10.38 -18.19 4.51
CA PHE A 196 -9.39 -17.58 3.61
C PHE A 196 -9.20 -18.35 2.29
N ALA A 197 -9.15 -19.68 2.35
CA ALA A 197 -8.91 -20.51 1.18
C ALA A 197 -9.98 -20.36 0.08
N PHE A 198 -11.23 -20.07 0.46
CA PHE A 198 -12.31 -19.86 -0.51
C PHE A 198 -12.09 -18.55 -1.26
N GLY A 199 -11.84 -17.44 -0.54
CA GLY A 199 -11.59 -16.14 -1.15
C GLY A 199 -10.34 -16.12 -2.02
N LEU A 200 -9.25 -16.74 -1.56
CA LEU A 200 -8.02 -16.83 -2.34
C LEU A 200 -8.20 -17.70 -3.60
N ARG A 201 -8.92 -18.82 -3.50
CA ARG A 201 -9.22 -19.67 -4.67
C ARG A 201 -10.05 -18.93 -5.71
N GLU A 202 -11.05 -18.15 -5.28
CA GLU A 202 -11.85 -17.32 -6.19
C GLU A 202 -10.96 -16.34 -6.97
N ALA A 203 -10.10 -15.59 -6.28
CA ALA A 203 -9.20 -14.64 -6.92
C ALA A 203 -8.21 -15.31 -7.89
N ILE A 204 -7.62 -16.45 -7.51
CA ILE A 204 -6.76 -17.24 -8.39
C ILE A 204 -7.52 -17.76 -9.61
N HIS A 205 -8.74 -18.26 -9.43
CA HIS A 205 -9.58 -18.75 -10.52
C HIS A 205 -9.89 -17.66 -11.55
N LEU A 206 -10.27 -16.47 -11.12
CA LEU A 206 -10.49 -15.31 -11.99
C LEU A 206 -9.23 -14.94 -12.79
N MET A 207 -8.07 -14.96 -12.13
CA MET A 207 -6.78 -14.76 -12.80
C MET A 207 -6.49 -15.86 -13.83
N GLU A 208 -6.72 -17.14 -13.50
CA GLU A 208 -6.51 -18.27 -14.42
C GLU A 208 -7.41 -18.19 -15.66
N GLN A 209 -8.66 -17.77 -15.48
CA GLN A 209 -9.61 -17.60 -16.60
C GLN A 209 -9.23 -16.44 -17.53
N THR A 210 -8.73 -15.34 -16.99
CA THR A 210 -8.58 -14.10 -17.76
C THR A 210 -7.13 -13.76 -18.12
N GLY A 211 -6.16 -14.32 -17.41
CA GLY A 211 -4.75 -13.92 -17.50
C GLY A 211 -4.42 -12.55 -16.85
N ALA A 212 -5.35 -11.97 -16.09
CA ALA A 212 -5.15 -10.70 -15.39
C ALA A 212 -3.99 -10.78 -14.39
N LYS A 213 -3.25 -9.68 -14.23
CA LYS A 213 -2.20 -9.55 -13.21
C LYS A 213 -2.86 -9.42 -11.83
N LEU A 214 -2.84 -10.49 -11.04
CA LEU A 214 -3.44 -10.52 -9.71
C LEU A 214 -2.48 -10.01 -8.63
N GLN A 215 -2.92 -9.02 -7.86
CA GLN A 215 -2.27 -8.57 -6.63
C GLN A 215 -3.19 -8.91 -5.45
N VAL A 216 -2.82 -9.89 -4.64
CA VAL A 216 -3.55 -10.21 -3.39
C VAL A 216 -3.19 -9.18 -2.34
N SER A 217 -4.17 -8.45 -1.85
CA SER A 217 -3.99 -7.31 -0.93
C SER A 217 -3.69 -7.77 0.49
N HIS A 218 -2.88 -6.98 1.23
CA HIS A 218 -2.62 -7.03 2.69
C HIS A 218 -2.64 -8.44 3.31
N LEU A 219 -1.95 -9.38 2.69
CA LEU A 219 -2.01 -10.83 2.97
C LEU A 219 -1.97 -11.21 4.46
N ALA A 220 -1.11 -10.53 5.24
CA ALA A 220 -0.89 -10.86 6.64
C ALA A 220 -2.10 -10.65 7.55
N TYR A 221 -2.94 -9.66 7.25
CA TYR A 221 -4.13 -9.36 8.06
C TYR A 221 -5.24 -10.39 7.88
N GLN A 222 -5.21 -11.09 6.76
CA GLN A 222 -6.24 -12.05 6.37
C GLN A 222 -6.11 -13.41 7.06
N PHE A 223 -5.07 -13.63 7.86
CA PHE A 223 -4.85 -14.94 8.50
C PHE A 223 -5.59 -15.11 9.82
N GLY A 224 -5.88 -14.02 10.54
CA GLY A 224 -6.32 -14.10 11.92
C GLY A 224 -5.22 -14.72 12.80
N VAL A 225 -5.59 -15.29 13.94
CA VAL A 225 -4.66 -15.99 14.86
C VAL A 225 -4.50 -17.47 14.52
N HIS A 226 -4.60 -17.83 13.25
CA HIS A 226 -4.62 -19.21 12.74
C HIS A 226 -3.35 -19.53 11.93
N PRO A 227 -2.29 -20.09 12.54
CA PRO A 227 -1.04 -20.38 11.84
C PRO A 227 -1.19 -21.37 10.68
N GLU A 228 -2.17 -22.26 10.71
CA GLU A 228 -2.51 -23.17 9.62
C GLU A 228 -3.03 -22.43 8.37
N VAL A 229 -3.72 -21.30 8.57
CA VAL A 229 -4.18 -20.46 7.46
C VAL A 229 -2.99 -19.80 6.76
N THR A 230 -2.01 -19.30 7.53
CA THR A 230 -0.77 -18.73 6.99
C THR A 230 -0.06 -19.72 6.08
N GLU A 231 0.19 -20.95 6.56
CA GLU A 231 0.91 -21.99 5.79
C GLU A 231 0.13 -22.35 4.51
N MET A 232 -1.19 -22.54 4.61
CA MET A 232 -2.04 -22.87 3.47
C MET A 232 -2.04 -21.74 2.42
N ALA A 233 -2.19 -20.50 2.85
CA ALA A 233 -2.16 -19.32 1.98
C ALA A 233 -0.86 -19.24 1.17
N LEU A 234 0.28 -19.37 1.86
CA LEU A 234 1.59 -19.31 1.23
C LEU A 234 1.81 -20.44 0.23
N VAL A 235 1.33 -21.65 0.53
CA VAL A 235 1.37 -22.78 -0.41
C VAL A 235 0.52 -22.54 -1.65
N MET A 236 -0.70 -21.99 -1.49
CA MET A 236 -1.59 -21.70 -2.61
C MET A 236 -0.99 -20.65 -3.55
N ILE A 237 -0.47 -19.55 -3.00
CA ILE A 237 0.15 -18.47 -3.79
C ILE A 237 1.43 -18.97 -4.46
N ARG A 238 2.29 -19.71 -3.73
CA ARG A 238 3.52 -20.29 -4.28
C ARG A 238 3.23 -21.21 -5.46
N ASN A 239 2.25 -22.10 -5.34
CA ASN A 239 1.86 -23.01 -6.42
C ASN A 239 1.43 -22.27 -7.69
N ALA A 240 0.73 -21.13 -7.56
CA ALA A 240 0.36 -20.29 -8.69
C ALA A 240 1.59 -19.56 -9.26
N TYR A 241 2.42 -18.98 -8.39
CA TYR A 241 3.64 -18.25 -8.77
C TYR A 241 4.64 -19.15 -9.51
N GLU A 242 4.91 -20.38 -9.02
CA GLU A 242 5.81 -21.35 -9.65
C GLU A 242 5.30 -21.86 -11.00
N LYS A 243 3.99 -21.82 -11.24
CA LYS A 243 3.37 -22.06 -12.56
C LYS A 243 3.46 -20.84 -13.49
N HIS A 244 4.18 -19.79 -13.09
CA HIS A 244 4.35 -18.55 -13.84
C HIS A 244 3.05 -17.75 -14.06
N TYR A 245 2.03 -17.95 -13.22
CA TYR A 245 0.89 -17.05 -13.22
C TYR A 245 1.31 -15.66 -12.73
N PRO A 246 0.69 -14.58 -13.23
CA PRO A 246 1.08 -13.20 -12.90
C PRO A 246 0.53 -12.75 -11.55
N ILE A 247 0.78 -13.55 -10.49
CA ILE A 247 0.34 -13.33 -9.12
C ILE A 247 1.49 -12.80 -8.25
N LEU A 248 1.21 -11.71 -7.51
CA LEU A 248 1.97 -11.26 -6.36
C LEU A 248 1.00 -10.93 -5.23
N CYS A 249 1.51 -10.73 -4.02
CA CYS A 249 0.74 -10.20 -2.90
C CYS A 249 1.49 -9.06 -2.22
N ASP A 250 0.79 -8.32 -1.38
CA ASP A 250 1.40 -7.32 -0.51
C ASP A 250 1.07 -7.59 0.95
N SER A 251 1.87 -7.04 1.85
CA SER A 251 1.71 -7.24 3.28
C SER A 251 2.36 -6.12 4.07
N GLY A 252 1.67 -5.67 5.11
CA GLY A 252 2.22 -4.87 6.19
C GLY A 252 2.87 -5.72 7.28
N ILE A 253 3.27 -5.07 8.39
CA ILE A 253 3.96 -5.69 9.53
C ILE A 253 3.30 -5.36 10.89
N TYR A 254 2.10 -4.85 10.87
CA TYR A 254 1.35 -4.62 12.09
C TYR A 254 0.41 -5.78 12.38
N GLU A 255 0.18 -6.06 13.65
CA GLU A 255 -0.63 -7.17 14.15
C GLU A 255 -2.13 -6.88 14.20
N ALA A 256 -2.56 -5.71 13.73
CA ALA A 256 -3.95 -5.32 13.65
C ALA A 256 -4.26 -4.67 12.30
N PHE A 257 -5.46 -4.89 11.81
CA PHE A 257 -6.02 -4.13 10.69
C PHE A 257 -7.07 -3.13 11.18
N ALA A 258 -7.43 -2.15 10.34
CA ALA A 258 -8.46 -1.19 10.65
C ALA A 258 -9.39 -0.96 9.47
N THR A 259 -10.71 -0.93 9.75
CA THR A 259 -11.74 -0.58 8.78
C THR A 259 -13.00 -0.09 9.48
N TYR A 260 -14.02 0.29 8.70
CA TYR A 260 -15.33 0.75 9.23
C TYR A 260 -16.06 -0.36 9.98
N ILE A 261 -16.49 -0.08 11.22
CA ILE A 261 -17.18 -1.06 12.06
C ILE A 261 -18.53 -1.47 11.45
N GLN A 262 -19.17 -0.61 10.67
CA GLN A 262 -20.43 -0.93 9.99
C GLN A 262 -20.24 -1.72 8.69
N SER A 263 -18.98 -1.95 8.25
CA SER A 263 -18.70 -2.75 7.05
C SER A 263 -19.07 -4.23 7.25
N PRO A 264 -19.25 -5.00 6.16
CA PRO A 264 -19.45 -6.45 6.22
C PRO A 264 -18.33 -7.21 6.94
N VAL A 265 -17.10 -6.71 6.96
CA VAL A 265 -15.94 -7.30 7.66
C VAL A 265 -16.26 -7.58 9.13
N PHE A 266 -16.97 -6.65 9.79
CA PHE A 266 -17.36 -6.75 11.19
C PHE A 266 -18.81 -7.21 11.41
N GLU A 267 -19.38 -7.99 10.52
CA GLU A 267 -20.69 -8.61 10.76
C GLU A 267 -20.66 -9.66 11.88
N GLU A 268 -21.82 -10.06 12.35
CA GLU A 268 -21.94 -10.99 13.47
C GLU A 268 -21.09 -12.24 13.25
N GLY A 269 -20.29 -12.59 14.27
CA GLY A 269 -19.41 -13.75 14.23
C GLY A 269 -18.00 -13.49 13.69
N TRP A 270 -17.67 -12.29 13.22
CA TRP A 270 -16.36 -11.94 12.68
C TRP A 270 -15.21 -12.34 13.64
N HIS A 271 -15.34 -12.03 14.93
CA HIS A 271 -14.32 -12.33 15.94
C HIS A 271 -14.04 -13.82 16.11
N LYS A 272 -15.08 -14.66 15.94
CA LYS A 272 -14.93 -16.13 15.97
C LYS A 272 -14.16 -16.62 14.75
N ARG A 273 -14.42 -16.05 13.58
CA ARG A 273 -13.72 -16.36 12.33
C ARG A 273 -12.23 -16.04 12.45
N TYR A 274 -11.88 -14.88 13.02
CA TYR A 274 -10.50 -14.49 13.25
C TYR A 274 -9.84 -15.16 14.46
N GLY A 275 -10.59 -15.86 15.32
CA GLY A 275 -10.07 -16.52 16.52
C GLY A 275 -9.73 -15.55 17.64
N CYS A 276 -10.43 -14.43 17.73
CA CYS A 276 -10.22 -13.39 18.74
C CYS A 276 -11.51 -13.10 19.52
N GLU A 277 -11.41 -12.25 20.54
CA GLU A 277 -12.52 -11.79 21.32
C GLU A 277 -13.04 -10.43 20.82
N LEU A 278 -14.29 -10.08 21.13
CA LEU A 278 -14.84 -8.77 20.76
C LEU A 278 -14.02 -7.61 21.37
N SER A 279 -13.43 -7.81 22.54
CA SER A 279 -12.53 -6.85 23.20
C SER A 279 -11.19 -6.65 22.50
N ASP A 280 -10.83 -7.49 21.51
CA ASP A 280 -9.64 -7.27 20.66
C ASP A 280 -9.90 -6.22 19.58
N LEU A 281 -11.14 -5.75 19.44
CA LEU A 281 -11.49 -4.58 18.63
C LEU A 281 -11.32 -3.29 19.46
N MET A 282 -10.41 -2.41 19.03
CA MET A 282 -10.25 -1.04 19.55
C MET A 282 -11.05 -0.07 18.70
N ILE A 283 -11.82 0.81 19.31
CA ILE A 283 -12.48 1.90 18.58
C ILE A 283 -11.46 2.99 18.29
N SER A 284 -11.17 3.24 17.03
CA SER A 284 -10.08 4.15 16.60
C SER A 284 -10.57 5.53 16.16
N SER A 285 -11.88 5.71 15.96
CA SER A 285 -12.51 7.01 15.71
C SER A 285 -13.92 7.07 16.29
N GLY A 286 -14.62 8.22 16.18
CA GLY A 286 -15.98 8.39 16.66
C GLY A 286 -16.09 8.55 18.18
N LYS A 287 -17.31 8.35 18.69
CA LYS A 287 -17.69 8.60 20.10
C LYS A 287 -16.87 7.81 21.13
N TYR A 288 -16.45 6.61 20.77
CA TYR A 288 -15.77 5.69 21.68
C TYR A 288 -14.26 5.56 21.44
N THR A 289 -13.66 6.53 20.77
CA THR A 289 -12.23 6.53 20.44
C THR A 289 -11.34 6.15 21.64
N GLY A 290 -10.44 5.19 21.44
CA GLY A 290 -9.49 4.68 22.43
C GLY A 290 -10.06 3.64 23.40
N LYS A 291 -11.33 3.23 23.25
CA LYS A 291 -11.94 2.18 24.08
C LYS A 291 -11.89 0.83 23.39
N ARG A 292 -11.69 -0.24 24.17
CA ARG A 292 -11.93 -1.61 23.72
C ARG A 292 -13.43 -1.84 23.55
N CYS A 293 -13.79 -2.60 22.51
CA CYS A 293 -15.17 -2.86 22.18
C CYS A 293 -15.84 -3.77 23.22
N THR A 294 -17.07 -3.41 23.62
CA THR A 294 -17.97 -4.27 24.40
C THR A 294 -19.17 -4.62 23.53
N PRO A 295 -20.01 -5.63 23.92
CA PRO A 295 -21.23 -5.93 23.18
C PRO A 295 -22.15 -4.72 22.98
N GLU A 296 -22.26 -3.86 24.00
CA GLU A 296 -23.12 -2.66 23.96
C GLU A 296 -22.54 -1.62 22.97
N ILE A 297 -21.22 -1.35 23.02
CA ILE A 297 -20.54 -0.43 22.08
C ILE A 297 -20.70 -0.96 20.66
N TYR A 298 -20.46 -2.25 20.45
CA TYR A 298 -20.57 -2.86 19.13
C TYR A 298 -21.98 -2.70 18.54
N GLN A 299 -23.02 -3.01 19.31
CA GLN A 299 -24.39 -2.88 18.85
C GLN A 299 -24.77 -1.42 18.58
N GLU A 300 -24.38 -0.49 19.46
CA GLU A 300 -24.64 0.94 19.26
C GLU A 300 -23.97 1.47 17.99
N VAL A 301 -22.66 1.21 17.81
CA VAL A 301 -21.92 1.70 16.64
C VAL A 301 -22.48 1.10 15.35
N ARG A 302 -22.79 -0.20 15.33
CA ARG A 302 -23.31 -0.85 14.13
C ARG A 302 -24.73 -0.44 13.74
N SER A 303 -25.55 -0.01 14.70
CA SER A 303 -26.95 0.36 14.46
C SER A 303 -27.18 1.87 14.28
N ASN A 304 -26.20 2.70 14.65
CA ASN A 304 -26.34 4.16 14.59
C ASN A 304 -25.78 4.70 13.27
N PRO A 305 -26.61 5.28 12.37
CA PRO A 305 -26.12 5.87 11.12
C PRO A 305 -25.10 7.01 11.30
N GLU A 306 -25.11 7.71 12.46
CA GLU A 306 -24.13 8.78 12.76
C GLU A 306 -22.73 8.22 13.01
N GLU A 307 -22.59 6.93 13.29
CA GLU A 307 -21.34 6.22 13.51
C GLU A 307 -20.87 5.43 12.27
N ALA A 308 -21.45 5.68 11.07
CA ALA A 308 -21.13 4.94 9.85
C ALA A 308 -19.65 4.98 9.46
N GLU A 309 -18.95 6.08 9.79
CA GLU A 309 -17.53 6.27 9.52
C GLU A 309 -16.64 5.92 10.72
N THR A 310 -17.20 5.30 11.76
CA THR A 310 -16.40 4.87 12.91
C THR A 310 -15.49 3.72 12.52
N ILE A 311 -14.18 3.92 12.73
CA ILE A 311 -13.12 2.96 12.44
C ILE A 311 -12.87 2.09 13.67
N GLY A 312 -12.79 0.79 13.46
CA GLY A 312 -12.31 -0.18 14.44
C GLY A 312 -10.97 -0.75 14.02
N THR A 313 -10.07 -0.94 14.98
CA THR A 313 -8.79 -1.62 14.81
C THR A 313 -8.85 -2.98 15.50
N ALA A 314 -8.79 -4.07 14.72
CA ALA A 314 -8.90 -5.45 15.21
C ALA A 314 -7.51 -6.08 15.36
N PHE A 315 -7.16 -6.50 16.57
CA PHE A 315 -5.88 -7.14 16.91
C PHE A 315 -5.98 -8.65 16.65
N VAL A 316 -5.66 -9.04 15.42
CA VAL A 316 -5.84 -10.41 14.92
C VAL A 316 -4.58 -11.02 14.31
N GLY A 317 -3.48 -10.27 14.23
CA GLY A 317 -2.22 -10.72 13.63
C GLY A 317 -1.23 -11.26 14.66
N VAL A 318 -0.35 -12.13 14.22
CA VAL A 318 0.75 -12.70 15.02
C VAL A 318 2.07 -12.39 14.31
N ILE A 319 2.97 -11.66 14.97
CA ILE A 319 4.23 -11.17 14.34
C ILE A 319 5.04 -12.27 13.62
N PRO A 320 5.26 -13.48 14.17
CA PRO A 320 5.93 -14.54 13.43
C PRO A 320 5.27 -14.93 12.10
N ASP A 321 3.94 -14.85 12.02
CA ASP A 321 3.21 -15.14 10.79
C ASP A 321 3.30 -13.99 9.79
N LEU A 322 3.34 -12.73 10.27
CA LEU A 322 3.62 -11.56 9.44
C LEU A 322 5.01 -11.67 8.78
N ALA A 323 6.02 -12.08 9.55
CA ALA A 323 7.37 -12.31 9.03
C ALA A 323 7.40 -13.42 7.96
N LYS A 324 6.67 -14.53 8.16
CA LYS A 324 6.49 -15.58 7.17
C LYS A 324 5.80 -15.08 5.89
N ALA A 325 4.77 -14.24 6.03
CA ALA A 325 4.04 -13.67 4.91
C ALA A 325 4.91 -12.72 4.05
N ILE A 326 5.82 -11.97 4.69
CA ILE A 326 6.69 -10.99 4.02
C ILE A 326 7.90 -11.67 3.36
N LYS A 327 8.40 -12.79 3.90
CA LYS A 327 9.65 -13.43 3.43
C LYS A 327 9.62 -13.88 1.96
N PRO A 328 8.55 -14.49 1.42
CA PRO A 328 8.54 -15.01 0.05
C PRO A 328 8.81 -13.92 -1.00
N GLU A 329 9.45 -14.31 -2.12
CA GLU A 329 9.80 -13.46 -3.24
C GLU A 329 8.58 -12.82 -3.94
N PHE A 330 7.41 -13.44 -3.83
CA PHE A 330 6.16 -12.93 -4.40
C PHE A 330 5.44 -11.92 -3.50
N THR A 331 5.99 -11.57 -2.32
CA THR A 331 5.38 -10.60 -1.41
C THR A 331 6.08 -9.24 -1.49
N ILE A 332 5.30 -8.19 -1.66
CA ILE A 332 5.70 -6.78 -1.63
C ILE A 332 5.39 -6.22 -0.24
N ILE A 333 6.18 -5.28 0.25
CA ILE A 333 5.89 -4.53 1.47
C ILE A 333 4.97 -3.37 1.11
N SER A 334 3.86 -3.24 1.85
CA SER A 334 2.87 -2.16 1.68
C SER A 334 2.41 -1.65 3.03
N THR A 335 1.84 -0.45 3.05
CA THR A 335 1.33 0.12 4.31
C THR A 335 -0.13 -0.24 4.58
N ASP A 336 -0.97 -0.33 3.57
CA ASP A 336 -2.42 -0.29 3.71
C ASP A 336 -2.88 1.02 4.43
N GLY A 337 -2.08 2.08 4.25
CA GLY A 337 -2.20 3.36 4.95
C GLY A 337 -3.16 4.33 4.29
N GLY A 338 -3.48 5.42 5.02
CA GLY A 338 -4.41 6.47 4.59
C GLY A 338 -5.56 6.70 5.57
N LEU A 339 -5.49 6.06 6.74
CA LEU A 339 -6.48 6.21 7.82
C LEU A 339 -6.18 7.39 8.76
N VAL A 340 -4.96 7.93 8.72
CA VAL A 340 -4.58 9.15 9.43
C VAL A 340 -5.14 10.35 8.69
N ASP A 341 -6.09 11.07 9.28
CA ASP A 341 -6.69 12.29 8.72
C ASP A 341 -6.24 13.56 9.44
N LYS A 342 -5.81 13.44 10.70
CA LYS A 342 -5.34 14.52 11.58
C LYS A 342 -4.36 13.96 12.63
N PRO A 343 -3.61 14.84 13.33
CA PRO A 343 -2.70 14.42 14.40
C PRO A 343 -3.36 13.50 15.44
N GLY A 344 -2.71 12.37 15.72
CA GLY A 344 -3.15 11.40 16.73
C GLY A 344 -4.31 10.50 16.31
N SER A 345 -4.76 10.55 15.04
CA SER A 345 -5.79 9.66 14.50
C SER A 345 -5.22 8.52 13.65
N GLY A 346 -6.07 7.60 13.23
CA GLY A 346 -5.76 6.57 12.25
C GLY A 346 -5.07 5.33 12.80
N HIS A 347 -4.19 4.75 12.01
CA HIS A 347 -3.50 3.49 12.30
C HIS A 347 -1.96 3.68 12.20
N PRO A 348 -1.14 3.03 13.04
CA PRO A 348 0.32 3.20 13.03
C PRO A 348 1.00 2.75 11.73
N GLN A 349 0.37 1.93 10.90
CA GLN A 349 0.88 1.54 9.59
C GLN A 349 1.13 2.73 8.66
N ASP A 350 0.38 3.82 8.83
CA ASP A 350 0.51 5.04 8.03
C ASP A 350 1.86 5.74 8.23
N ALA A 351 2.49 5.56 9.40
CA ALA A 351 3.73 6.23 9.79
C ALA A 351 4.93 5.31 9.96
N GLY A 352 4.71 4.01 10.24
CA GLY A 352 5.76 3.15 10.78
C GLY A 352 6.05 1.87 10.01
N THR A 353 5.31 1.48 8.98
CA THR A 353 5.45 0.17 8.30
C THR A 353 6.87 -0.08 7.78
N TYR A 354 7.43 0.80 6.97
CA TYR A 354 8.78 0.59 6.42
C TYR A 354 9.85 0.64 7.52
N PRO A 355 9.87 1.64 8.42
CA PRO A 355 10.79 1.63 9.57
C PRO A 355 10.71 0.36 10.41
N LYS A 356 9.50 -0.14 10.69
CA LYS A 356 9.28 -1.38 11.46
C LYS A 356 9.83 -2.62 10.73
N VAL A 357 9.70 -2.69 9.40
CA VAL A 357 10.30 -3.76 8.58
C VAL A 357 11.82 -3.74 8.69
N PHE A 358 12.47 -2.58 8.48
CA PHE A 358 13.94 -2.48 8.60
C PHE A 358 14.42 -2.70 10.03
N GLN A 359 13.67 -2.27 11.03
CA GLN A 359 13.95 -2.53 12.43
C GLN A 359 13.84 -4.01 12.75
N LYS A 360 12.64 -4.59 12.57
CA LYS A 360 12.30 -5.94 13.04
C LYS A 360 12.90 -7.02 12.14
N LEU A 361 12.57 -6.99 10.84
CA LEU A 361 12.89 -8.11 9.96
C LEU A 361 14.33 -8.07 9.42
N VAL A 362 14.96 -6.86 9.37
CA VAL A 362 16.36 -6.77 8.90
C VAL A 362 17.33 -6.77 10.09
N ARG A 363 17.16 -5.81 11.04
CA ARG A 363 18.16 -5.60 12.10
C ARG A 363 18.02 -6.56 13.27
N GLU A 364 16.78 -6.78 13.79
CA GLU A 364 16.57 -7.53 15.01
C GLU A 364 16.48 -9.05 14.77
N GLU A 365 15.74 -9.48 13.76
CA GLU A 365 15.44 -10.89 13.52
C GLU A 365 16.24 -11.51 12.35
N GLY A 366 16.77 -10.68 11.44
CA GLY A 366 17.53 -11.15 10.29
C GLY A 366 16.72 -12.01 9.30
N VAL A 367 15.40 -11.83 9.26
CA VAL A 367 14.49 -12.52 8.32
C VAL A 367 14.76 -12.10 6.88
N LEU A 368 15.03 -10.80 6.68
CA LEU A 368 15.40 -10.21 5.40
C LEU A 368 16.81 -9.65 5.45
N SER A 369 17.56 -9.80 4.38
CA SER A 369 18.75 -8.97 4.15
C SER A 369 18.34 -7.54 3.82
N MET A 370 19.27 -6.58 3.94
CA MET A 370 19.04 -5.17 3.55
C MET A 370 18.59 -5.09 2.08
N MET A 371 19.23 -5.86 1.20
CA MET A 371 18.90 -5.89 -0.23
C MET A 371 17.48 -6.40 -0.49
N GLU A 372 17.09 -7.51 0.13
CA GLU A 372 15.72 -8.06 0.00
C GLU A 372 14.67 -7.06 0.48
N ALA A 373 14.91 -6.40 1.62
CA ALA A 373 13.98 -5.39 2.15
C ALA A 373 13.83 -4.20 1.19
N VAL A 374 14.94 -3.68 0.62
CA VAL A 374 14.91 -2.61 -0.38
C VAL A 374 14.22 -3.06 -1.67
N GLN A 375 14.48 -4.30 -2.14
CA GLN A 375 13.79 -4.83 -3.33
C GLN A 375 12.28 -4.86 -3.14
N LYS A 376 11.82 -5.37 -2.00
CA LYS A 376 10.39 -5.49 -1.67
C LYS A 376 9.72 -4.14 -1.40
N SER A 377 10.49 -3.14 -0.96
CA SER A 377 9.98 -1.80 -0.67
C SER A 377 10.01 -0.85 -1.88
N SER A 378 10.83 -1.12 -2.90
CA SER A 378 11.07 -0.16 -3.99
C SER A 378 11.03 -0.79 -5.37
N TRP A 379 11.94 -1.73 -5.67
CA TRP A 379 12.13 -2.27 -7.02
C TRP A 379 10.97 -3.15 -7.48
N ILE A 380 10.59 -4.15 -6.69
CA ILE A 380 9.52 -5.09 -7.06
C ILE A 380 8.19 -4.37 -7.26
N PRO A 381 7.72 -3.49 -6.33
CA PRO A 381 6.48 -2.74 -6.56
C PRO A 381 6.56 -1.79 -7.76
N ALA A 382 7.69 -1.12 -8.00
CA ALA A 382 7.85 -0.29 -9.19
C ALA A 382 7.75 -1.10 -10.49
N GLN A 383 8.36 -2.29 -10.54
CA GLN A 383 8.25 -3.20 -11.69
C GLN A 383 6.81 -3.72 -11.86
N ARG A 384 6.14 -4.04 -10.75
CA ARG A 384 4.74 -4.48 -10.77
C ARG A 384 3.82 -3.44 -11.39
N LEU A 385 4.08 -2.15 -11.12
CA LEU A 385 3.35 -1.00 -11.68
C LEU A 385 3.84 -0.58 -13.08
N GLY A 386 4.92 -1.17 -13.59
CA GLY A 386 5.51 -0.79 -14.87
C GLY A 386 6.23 0.57 -14.85
N LEU A 387 6.64 1.04 -13.69
CA LEU A 387 7.35 2.32 -13.48
C LEU A 387 8.85 2.14 -13.75
N LYS A 388 9.25 2.34 -14.99
CA LYS A 388 10.61 2.01 -15.47
C LYS A 388 11.72 2.85 -14.83
N ASP A 389 11.43 4.09 -14.47
CA ASP A 389 12.39 5.06 -13.95
C ASP A 389 12.36 5.17 -12.43
N LYS A 390 11.58 4.32 -11.73
CA LYS A 390 11.43 4.33 -10.27
C LYS A 390 11.87 3.02 -9.62
N GLY A 391 12.12 3.06 -8.32
CA GLY A 391 12.48 1.90 -7.53
C GLY A 391 13.92 1.43 -7.69
N HIS A 392 14.79 2.20 -8.36
CA HIS A 392 16.23 1.94 -8.52
C HIS A 392 17.02 3.24 -8.55
N LEU A 393 18.37 3.14 -8.42
CA LEU A 393 19.28 4.27 -8.39
C LEU A 393 20.15 4.40 -9.66
N SER A 394 19.88 3.63 -10.71
CA SER A 394 20.67 3.70 -11.94
C SER A 394 20.60 5.11 -12.55
N GLU A 395 21.66 5.52 -13.26
CA GLU A 395 21.70 6.82 -13.98
C GLU A 395 20.48 6.97 -14.91
N GLY A 396 19.88 8.14 -14.90
CA GLY A 396 18.65 8.47 -15.61
C GLY A 396 17.35 8.13 -14.87
N ALA A 397 17.41 7.39 -13.74
CA ALA A 397 16.24 7.15 -12.90
C ALA A 397 15.74 8.45 -12.26
N ASP A 398 14.47 8.45 -11.84
CA ASP A 398 13.91 9.56 -11.06
C ASP A 398 14.68 9.74 -9.74
N GLY A 399 14.88 10.98 -9.34
CA GLY A 399 15.56 11.34 -8.11
C GLY A 399 14.74 11.09 -6.85
N ASP A 400 14.21 9.88 -6.72
CA ASP A 400 13.45 9.41 -5.57
C ASP A 400 14.38 8.58 -4.67
N VAL A 401 14.80 9.14 -3.54
CA VAL A 401 15.87 8.54 -2.71
C VAL A 401 15.52 8.66 -1.23
N VAL A 402 15.81 7.60 -0.48
CA VAL A 402 15.77 7.58 0.98
C VAL A 402 17.16 7.39 1.55
N VAL A 403 17.51 8.21 2.54
CA VAL A 403 18.75 8.09 3.32
C VAL A 403 18.36 7.79 4.78
N PHE A 404 18.87 6.69 5.34
CA PHE A 404 18.59 6.32 6.73
C PHE A 404 19.77 5.64 7.43
N ASP A 405 19.82 5.72 8.77
CA ASP A 405 20.79 4.98 9.57
C ASP A 405 20.18 3.62 9.94
N SER A 406 20.73 2.52 9.40
CA SER A 406 20.24 1.16 9.64
C SER A 406 20.33 0.69 11.10
N ARG A 407 21.15 1.34 11.92
CA ARG A 407 21.29 1.04 13.36
C ARG A 407 20.24 1.77 14.19
N LEU A 408 19.73 2.91 13.69
CA LEU A 408 18.82 3.80 14.41
C LEU A 408 17.39 3.74 13.87
N ILE A 409 17.18 3.27 12.63
CA ILE A 409 15.83 3.21 12.04
C ILE A 409 14.89 2.41 12.95
N ARG A 410 13.78 3.06 13.34
CA ARG A 410 12.80 2.50 14.26
C ARG A 410 11.43 3.11 14.06
N ASP A 411 10.43 2.25 14.15
CA ASP A 411 9.03 2.61 14.28
C ASP A 411 8.76 3.23 15.66
N GLU A 412 8.09 4.37 15.69
CA GLU A 412 7.67 5.07 16.92
C GLU A 412 6.13 5.15 17.01
N ALA A 413 5.43 4.68 15.96
CA ALA A 413 3.99 4.76 15.91
C ALA A 413 3.31 3.70 16.78
N GLY A 414 2.16 4.04 17.33
CA GLY A 414 1.37 3.15 18.17
C GLY A 414 -0.13 3.36 17.95
N TYR A 415 -0.91 2.35 18.29
CA TYR A 415 -2.37 2.39 18.08
C TYR A 415 -3.06 3.46 18.91
N VAL A 416 -4.17 4.02 18.40
CA VAL A 416 -5.05 4.92 19.15
C VAL A 416 -5.39 4.33 20.53
N GLY A 417 -5.30 5.13 21.58
CA GLY A 417 -5.53 4.68 22.97
C GLY A 417 -4.36 3.95 23.63
N ILE A 418 -3.30 3.59 22.88
CA ILE A 418 -2.10 2.92 23.38
C ILE A 418 -0.86 3.77 23.08
N GLY A 419 -0.82 4.43 21.93
CA GLY A 419 0.30 5.24 21.47
C GLY A 419 -0.18 6.39 20.58
N ILE A 420 0.73 6.88 19.73
CA ILE A 420 0.49 7.98 18.79
C ILE A 420 0.59 7.40 17.38
N PRO A 421 -0.52 7.26 16.62
CA PRO A 421 -0.52 6.56 15.33
C PRO A 421 0.38 7.19 14.26
N ASP A 422 0.53 8.50 14.27
CA ASP A 422 1.30 9.29 13.32
C ASP A 422 2.67 9.74 13.85
N ALA A 423 3.17 9.08 14.90
CA ALA A 423 4.49 9.37 15.45
C ALA A 423 5.56 9.20 14.37
N SER A 424 6.40 10.22 14.21
CA SER A 424 7.45 10.20 13.19
C SER A 424 8.52 9.16 13.55
N PRO A 425 8.94 8.30 12.60
CA PRO A 425 9.98 7.31 12.83
C PRO A 425 11.33 7.98 13.13
N THR A 426 12.20 7.27 13.84
CA THR A 426 13.59 7.68 14.01
C THR A 426 14.49 7.03 12.97
N GLY A 427 15.67 7.63 12.74
CA GLY A 427 16.69 7.09 11.85
C GLY A 427 16.57 7.46 10.37
N ILE A 428 15.46 8.06 9.92
CA ILE A 428 15.34 8.62 8.55
C ILE A 428 16.09 9.96 8.50
N GLU A 429 17.13 10.04 7.70
CA GLU A 429 17.95 11.24 7.52
C GLU A 429 17.37 12.18 6.47
N ALA A 430 16.96 11.64 5.30
CA ALA A 430 16.37 12.42 4.24
C ALA A 430 15.43 11.58 3.37
N VAL A 431 14.39 12.22 2.87
CA VAL A 431 13.54 11.73 1.79
C VAL A 431 13.55 12.75 0.66
N ILE A 432 13.85 12.28 -0.53
CA ILE A 432 13.98 13.07 -1.74
C ILE A 432 12.98 12.53 -2.75
N VAL A 433 12.18 13.41 -3.34
CA VAL A 433 11.16 13.08 -4.36
C VAL A 433 11.45 13.93 -5.60
N ASN A 434 11.60 13.27 -6.76
CA ASN A 434 11.89 13.94 -8.02
C ASN A 434 13.06 14.95 -7.90
N GLY A 435 14.10 14.60 -7.12
CA GLY A 435 15.29 15.45 -6.91
C GLY A 435 15.09 16.62 -5.96
N VAL A 436 14.02 16.65 -5.16
CA VAL A 436 13.76 17.68 -4.15
C VAL A 436 13.71 17.06 -2.77
N VAL A 437 14.46 17.61 -1.81
CA VAL A 437 14.43 17.16 -0.41
C VAL A 437 13.11 17.60 0.23
N ILE A 438 12.25 16.65 0.58
CA ILE A 438 10.95 16.92 1.23
C ILE A 438 10.95 16.64 2.74
N VAL A 439 11.82 15.73 3.19
CA VAL A 439 12.05 15.45 4.62
C VAL A 439 13.55 15.50 4.91
N ARG A 440 13.91 16.17 5.99
CA ARG A 440 15.29 16.25 6.48
C ARG A 440 15.32 16.11 7.98
N GLN A 441 15.98 15.06 8.51
CA GLN A 441 16.08 14.79 9.95
C GLN A 441 14.73 14.85 10.68
N GLY A 442 13.73 14.15 10.10
CA GLY A 442 12.36 14.08 10.62
C GLY A 442 11.50 15.35 10.41
N ARG A 443 12.06 16.43 9.82
CA ARG A 443 11.33 17.67 9.53
C ARG A 443 10.87 17.70 8.08
N ILE A 444 9.61 18.00 7.85
CA ILE A 444 9.03 18.20 6.52
C ILE A 444 9.35 19.61 6.01
N ARG A 445 9.45 19.74 4.68
CA ARG A 445 9.51 21.02 3.96
C ARG A 445 8.15 21.23 3.28
N GLU A 446 7.18 21.76 4.03
CA GLU A 446 5.76 21.87 3.60
C GLU A 446 5.57 22.63 2.29
N GLU A 447 6.44 23.59 1.99
CA GLU A 447 6.45 24.35 0.75
C GLU A 447 6.89 23.54 -0.48
N SER A 448 7.48 22.36 -0.26
CA SER A 448 8.03 21.51 -1.32
C SER A 448 7.06 20.38 -1.68
N LEU A 449 6.33 20.53 -2.77
CA LEU A 449 5.35 19.57 -3.28
C LEU A 449 5.77 19.03 -4.66
N PRO A 450 6.91 18.30 -4.76
CA PRO A 450 7.47 17.87 -6.04
C PRO A 450 6.84 16.61 -6.61
N GLY A 451 5.88 15.99 -5.90
CA GLY A 451 5.20 14.78 -6.33
C GLY A 451 4.46 14.97 -7.66
N LYS A 452 4.45 13.92 -8.46
CA LYS A 452 3.80 13.89 -9.77
C LYS A 452 2.67 12.87 -9.76
N THR A 453 1.64 13.15 -10.54
CA THR A 453 0.65 12.13 -10.86
C THR A 453 1.25 11.10 -11.81
N LEU A 454 0.95 9.85 -11.56
CA LEU A 454 1.37 8.73 -12.38
C LEU A 454 0.16 8.19 -13.13
N ARG A 455 0.32 8.04 -14.44
CA ARG A 455 -0.72 7.53 -15.33
C ARG A 455 -0.18 6.32 -16.09
N GLN A 456 -0.97 5.26 -16.16
CA GLN A 456 -0.62 4.10 -16.97
C GLN A 456 -1.44 4.10 -18.25
N ALA A 457 -0.78 4.29 -19.40
CA ALA A 457 -1.42 4.22 -20.71
C ALA A 457 -2.02 2.82 -20.96
N ASN A 458 -3.17 2.79 -21.63
CA ASN A 458 -3.76 1.53 -22.09
C ASN A 458 -2.89 0.90 -23.17
N ARG A 459 -2.28 -0.23 -22.88
CA ARG A 459 -1.59 -1.05 -23.87
C ARG A 459 -2.60 -2.07 -24.40
N LYS A 460 -3.09 -1.87 -25.62
CA LYS A 460 -3.86 -2.92 -26.30
C LYS A 460 -2.90 -4.05 -26.69
N TRP A 461 -3.18 -5.25 -26.23
CA TRP A 461 -2.59 -6.42 -26.86
C TRP A 461 -3.09 -6.46 -28.32
N THR A 462 -2.20 -6.22 -29.26
CA THR A 462 -2.42 -6.65 -30.64
C THR A 462 -2.15 -8.16 -30.66
N LEU A 463 -3.23 -8.94 -30.78
CA LEU A 463 -3.18 -10.37 -31.09
C LEU A 463 -2.42 -10.60 -32.39
#